data_541b4812c352c4183e6f5461c6bac7fc
#
_entry.id   541b4812c352c4183e6f5461c6bac7fc
#
_cell.length_a   1.000
_cell.length_b   1.000
_cell.length_c   1.000
_cell.angle_alpha   90.00
_cell.angle_beta   90.00
_cell.angle_gamma   90.00
#
_symmetry.space_group_name_H-M   'P 1'
#
loop_
_entity.id
_entity.type
_entity.pdbx_description
1 polymer ?
#
loop_
_entity_poly.entity_id
_entity_poly.type
_entity_poly.pdbx_seq_one_letter_code
_entity_poly.pdbx_strand_id
1 'polypeptide(L)'
;MRYRLIVPLLLWAGLLSAQEKYNAIVLEDVETFSMSSPTSANLEVRRSVRVFNDAGLEDAIFQEYTDQFRSISSFKGSVEKEGGKPLKLKKEDLVQVSLASGLAEDGFINGYKPTASYPFTVTYEYTLSYRKGFASFPAFFPVSGEKVKVEKGSYMIQVPSGTRINTISGKAGEVRKETGKNDTYRWDIPVFEGYADEAMMPSWREIVPFVMACPVDFTYAGIPGGQETWKEVGAWCYGLKEGTEDLPEDFVTRLKEMTASARSDLEKVRILYDYLREQTRYVSIQLGIGGYKPFPASQVQKSGFGDCKGLSNYMQAMLRAVGVPSFYTLVNTDRERFLPDYAGIGQMNHVMLCVPLPEKKDTLWLECTNASVPLGYRHEDVAGHDVVLVTAEGGIPVRVPAYADSLSRNECDIDIELFDDGSARATARRSLWLDETEEWIRIRDWKPETQRGELTSGLAVQPQSFALTGVQDNFRDYDGPGYCPWMQIDFTFDTRQYANAGNNARLFVPANPYPMGGALQRGKRQNDLVHKRGAVSRDRIRLHIPEGYAVESLPAPVSLDTEWGTFTSTAQQSDGIVTVLQEFRSKPFRESPDRYDDFRTFVRALNKAYGGRIVLVSQ
;
A
#
# COMPACT_ATOMS: atom_id res chain seq x y z
N MET A 1 -6.14 38.17 46.76
CA MET A 1 -5.82 38.65 45.40
C MET A 1 -4.62 37.91 44.80
N ARG A 2 -4.55 36.55 44.91
CA ARG A 2 -3.39 35.72 44.42
C ARG A 2 -3.76 34.50 43.59
N TYR A 3 -5.03 34.31 43.19
CA TYR A 3 -5.49 33.14 42.45
C TYR A 3 -5.81 33.40 40.97
N ARG A 4 -5.69 34.62 40.45
CA ARG A 4 -6.01 34.94 39.04
C ARG A 4 -4.83 34.86 38.08
N LEU A 5 -3.60 34.67 38.53
CA LEU A 5 -2.39 34.59 37.69
C LEU A 5 -1.88 33.16 37.43
N ILE A 6 -2.38 32.15 38.18
CA ILE A 6 -1.91 30.76 38.04
C ILE A 6 -2.65 30.01 36.94
N VAL A 7 -3.93 30.31 36.69
CA VAL A 7 -4.74 29.62 35.68
C VAL A 7 -4.25 29.88 34.23
N PRO A 8 -3.92 31.14 33.82
CA PRO A 8 -3.37 31.38 32.50
C PRO A 8 -1.97 30.78 32.29
N LEU A 9 -1.12 30.76 33.35
CA LEU A 9 0.23 30.16 33.28
C LEU A 9 0.18 28.61 33.13
N LEU A 10 -0.75 27.95 33.79
CA LEU A 10 -0.95 26.51 33.66
C LEU A 10 -1.53 26.12 32.28
N LEU A 11 -2.41 26.97 31.73
CA LEU A 11 -2.91 26.81 30.36
C LEU A 11 -1.80 27.03 29.32
N TRP A 12 -0.93 28.01 29.51
CA TRP A 12 0.21 28.29 28.64
C TRP A 12 1.26 27.16 28.69
N ALA A 13 1.59 26.67 29.88
CA ALA A 13 2.52 25.56 30.03
C ALA A 13 1.95 24.25 29.41
N GLY A 14 0.64 24.02 29.55
CA GLY A 14 -0.04 22.88 28.89
C GLY A 14 -0.06 22.97 27.37
N LEU A 15 -0.16 24.17 26.81
CA LEU A 15 -0.16 24.43 25.37
C LEU A 15 1.23 24.23 24.75
N LEU A 16 2.29 24.71 25.39
CA LEU A 16 3.67 24.48 24.96
C LEU A 16 4.01 22.98 24.97
N SER A 17 3.59 22.26 26.01
CA SER A 17 3.77 20.80 26.11
C SER A 17 2.98 20.03 25.04
N ALA A 18 1.79 20.50 24.65
CA ALA A 18 0.99 19.88 23.60
C ALA A 18 1.58 20.13 22.20
N GLN A 19 2.11 21.32 21.97
CA GLN A 19 2.75 21.69 20.70
C GLN A 19 4.04 20.88 20.42
N GLU A 20 4.76 20.47 21.47
CA GLU A 20 5.93 19.60 21.33
C GLU A 20 5.55 18.13 21.11
N LYS A 21 4.39 17.70 21.62
CA LYS A 21 3.95 16.30 21.62
C LYS A 21 3.12 15.92 20.39
N TYR A 22 2.26 16.80 19.90
CA TYR A 22 1.28 16.51 18.86
C TYR A 22 1.44 17.40 17.63
N ASN A 23 1.13 16.83 16.46
CA ASN A 23 0.98 17.58 15.21
C ASN A 23 -0.37 18.31 15.19
N ALA A 24 -1.42 17.65 15.67
CA ALA A 24 -2.75 18.22 15.84
C ALA A 24 -3.51 17.55 17.00
N ILE A 25 -4.58 18.21 17.46
CA ILE A 25 -5.55 17.65 18.41
C ILE A 25 -6.95 17.80 17.79
N VAL A 26 -7.63 16.68 17.60
CA VAL A 26 -9.06 16.64 17.33
C VAL A 26 -9.80 16.89 18.65
N LEU A 27 -10.23 18.13 18.85
CA LEU A 27 -10.94 18.56 20.06
C LEU A 27 -12.33 17.92 20.13
N GLU A 28 -12.98 17.81 18.98
CA GLU A 28 -14.29 17.20 18.81
C GLU A 28 -14.44 16.67 17.38
N ASP A 29 -14.95 15.44 17.26
CA ASP A 29 -15.41 14.84 16.00
C ASP A 29 -16.70 14.07 16.29
N VAL A 30 -17.83 14.67 15.94
CA VAL A 30 -19.15 14.13 16.18
C VAL A 30 -19.88 14.00 14.85
N GLU A 31 -20.22 12.76 14.50
CA GLU A 31 -20.92 12.48 13.28
C GLU A 31 -22.24 11.75 13.58
N THR A 32 -23.30 12.13 12.87
CA THR A 32 -24.61 11.48 12.96
C THR A 32 -25.12 11.15 11.56
N PHE A 33 -25.17 9.87 11.24
CA PHE A 33 -25.78 9.38 10.02
C PHE A 33 -27.24 8.99 10.29
N SER A 34 -28.17 9.69 9.66
CA SER A 34 -29.63 9.51 9.82
C SER A 34 -30.24 9.02 8.52
N MET A 35 -30.60 7.75 8.45
CA MET A 35 -31.30 7.12 7.34
C MET A 35 -32.79 7.36 7.49
N SER A 36 -33.41 8.02 6.51
CA SER A 36 -34.88 8.23 6.47
C SER A 36 -35.60 7.17 5.63
N SER A 37 -34.93 6.60 4.65
CA SER A 37 -35.39 5.51 3.79
C SER A 37 -34.19 4.77 3.17
N PRO A 38 -34.39 3.60 2.52
CA PRO A 38 -33.32 2.90 1.81
C PRO A 38 -32.58 3.74 0.73
N THR A 39 -33.19 4.86 0.33
CA THR A 39 -32.63 5.71 -0.74
C THR A 39 -32.30 7.13 -0.28
N SER A 40 -32.50 7.47 1.00
CA SER A 40 -32.30 8.83 1.51
C SER A 40 -31.73 8.83 2.93
N ALA A 41 -30.68 9.58 3.12
CA ALA A 41 -30.05 9.79 4.42
C ALA A 41 -29.34 11.15 4.48
N ASN A 42 -29.05 11.60 5.69
CA ASN A 42 -28.16 12.73 5.94
C ASN A 42 -27.02 12.30 6.88
N LEU A 43 -25.83 12.83 6.64
CA LEU A 43 -24.71 12.80 7.58
C LEU A 43 -24.49 14.21 8.10
N GLU A 44 -24.69 14.43 9.39
CA GLU A 44 -24.37 15.66 10.09
C GLU A 44 -23.02 15.53 10.77
N VAL A 45 -22.10 16.44 10.50
CA VAL A 45 -20.73 16.41 11.02
C VAL A 45 -20.43 17.71 11.76
N ARG A 46 -19.86 17.58 12.96
CA ARG A 46 -19.19 18.65 13.67
C ARG A 46 -17.78 18.21 14.02
N ARG A 47 -16.79 18.84 13.39
CA ARG A 47 -15.37 18.53 13.59
C ARG A 47 -14.59 19.78 13.94
N SER A 48 -13.80 19.72 15.02
CA SER A 48 -12.92 20.81 15.48
C SER A 48 -11.52 20.28 15.70
N VAL A 49 -10.54 20.89 15.04
CA VAL A 49 -9.14 20.44 15.07
C VAL A 49 -8.24 21.61 15.40
N ARG A 50 -7.37 21.45 16.40
CA ARG A 50 -6.29 22.37 16.73
C ARG A 50 -4.98 21.88 16.09
N VAL A 51 -4.39 22.70 15.26
CA VAL A 51 -3.19 22.37 14.46
C VAL A 51 -1.98 23.11 15.03
N PHE A 52 -0.86 22.39 15.18
CA PHE A 52 0.36 22.93 15.77
C PHE A 52 1.48 23.14 14.75
N ASN A 53 1.47 22.40 13.63
CA ASN A 53 2.51 22.45 12.60
C ASN A 53 1.98 21.94 11.24
N ASP A 54 2.83 21.95 10.21
CA ASP A 54 2.47 21.52 8.86
C ASP A 54 2.06 20.05 8.77
N ALA A 55 2.64 19.16 9.59
CA ALA A 55 2.29 17.74 9.60
C ALA A 55 0.88 17.48 10.14
N GLY A 56 0.36 18.36 11.01
CA GLY A 56 -1.01 18.27 11.51
C GLY A 56 -2.06 18.96 10.61
N LEU A 57 -1.64 19.63 9.55
CA LEU A 57 -2.54 20.38 8.68
C LEU A 57 -3.50 19.47 7.91
N GLU A 58 -3.08 18.25 7.58
CA GLU A 58 -3.89 17.29 6.82
C GLU A 58 -5.21 16.97 7.54
N ASP A 59 -5.17 16.79 8.86
CA ASP A 59 -6.37 16.53 9.69
C ASP A 59 -7.32 17.74 9.78
N ALA A 60 -6.87 18.93 9.36
CA ALA A 60 -7.64 20.17 9.34
C ALA A 60 -8.16 20.57 7.96
N ILE A 61 -7.75 19.86 6.90
CA ILE A 61 -8.26 20.12 5.55
C ILE A 61 -9.70 19.59 5.46
N PHE A 62 -10.62 20.47 5.02
CA PHE A 62 -11.95 20.03 4.62
C PHE A 62 -11.86 19.45 3.22
N GLN A 63 -12.36 18.24 3.03
CA GLN A 63 -12.46 17.62 1.72
C GLN A 63 -13.67 16.70 1.68
N GLU A 64 -14.65 17.04 0.83
CA GLU A 64 -15.84 16.24 0.63
C GLU A 64 -16.15 16.03 -0.84
N TYR A 65 -16.39 14.79 -1.17
CA TYR A 65 -16.80 14.36 -2.50
C TYR A 65 -18.30 14.58 -2.70
N THR A 66 -18.71 15.09 -3.85
CA THR A 66 -20.12 15.27 -4.23
C THR A 66 -20.38 14.81 -5.66
N ASP A 67 -21.57 14.27 -5.88
CA ASP A 67 -22.10 13.84 -7.18
C ASP A 67 -23.64 13.85 -7.19
N GLN A 68 -24.25 13.16 -8.16
CA GLN A 68 -25.70 13.01 -8.21
C GLN A 68 -26.30 12.20 -7.04
N PHE A 69 -25.47 11.45 -6.29
CA PHE A 69 -25.91 10.64 -5.14
C PHE A 69 -25.63 11.33 -3.79
N ARG A 70 -24.69 12.25 -3.75
CA ARG A 70 -24.22 12.90 -2.52
C ARG A 70 -23.98 14.39 -2.74
N SER A 71 -24.51 15.23 -1.88
CA SER A 71 -24.35 16.69 -1.97
C SER A 71 -24.16 17.33 -0.59
N ILE A 72 -23.41 18.43 -0.54
CA ILE A 72 -23.32 19.29 0.65
C ILE A 72 -24.58 20.13 0.72
N SER A 73 -25.50 19.83 1.67
CA SER A 73 -26.74 20.58 1.86
C SER A 73 -26.57 21.79 2.78
N SER A 74 -25.68 21.73 3.76
CA SER A 74 -25.28 22.88 4.58
C SER A 74 -23.79 22.83 4.86
N PHE A 75 -23.16 24.01 5.03
CA PHE A 75 -21.78 24.16 5.44
C PHE A 75 -21.57 25.48 6.15
N LYS A 76 -20.92 25.44 7.29
CA LYS A 76 -20.34 26.59 7.98
C LYS A 76 -19.04 26.16 8.66
N GLY A 77 -18.11 27.08 8.81
CA GLY A 77 -16.87 26.80 9.50
C GLY A 77 -16.27 28.06 10.10
N SER A 78 -15.17 27.88 10.82
CA SER A 78 -14.36 28.98 11.32
C SER A 78 -12.90 28.58 11.46
N VAL A 79 -12.01 29.50 11.22
CA VAL A 79 -10.57 29.37 11.52
C VAL A 79 -10.23 30.43 12.58
N GLU A 80 -9.72 30.00 13.72
CA GLU A 80 -9.40 30.84 14.86
C GLU A 80 -7.92 30.71 15.21
N LYS A 81 -7.22 31.84 15.20
CA LYS A 81 -5.86 31.97 15.72
C LYS A 81 -5.90 32.27 17.19
N GLU A 82 -4.87 31.90 17.93
CA GLU A 82 -4.74 32.26 19.34
C GLU A 82 -4.80 33.77 19.55
N GLY A 83 -5.75 34.23 20.36
CA GLY A 83 -5.99 35.64 20.61
C GLY A 83 -6.57 36.46 19.45
N GLY A 84 -6.93 35.82 18.33
CA GLY A 84 -7.50 36.44 17.15
C GLY A 84 -9.03 36.36 17.08
N LYS A 85 -9.62 37.13 16.15
CA LYS A 85 -11.03 36.98 15.82
C LYS A 85 -11.21 35.80 14.85
N PRO A 86 -12.24 34.94 15.04
CA PRO A 86 -12.51 33.84 14.12
C PRO A 86 -12.81 34.34 12.69
N LEU A 87 -12.13 33.78 11.71
CA LEU A 87 -12.51 33.89 10.31
C LEU A 87 -13.67 32.92 10.06
N LYS A 88 -14.83 33.44 9.73
CA LYS A 88 -16.02 32.60 9.42
C LYS A 88 -15.93 32.11 7.99
N LEU A 89 -16.28 30.83 7.79
CA LEU A 89 -16.32 30.17 6.50
C LEU A 89 -17.77 29.84 6.12
N LYS A 90 -18.07 29.99 4.84
CA LYS A 90 -19.34 29.65 4.21
C LYS A 90 -19.11 28.67 3.06
N LYS A 91 -20.20 28.12 2.53
CA LYS A 91 -20.14 27.15 1.42
C LYS A 91 -19.43 27.74 0.17
N GLU A 92 -19.57 29.04 -0.05
CA GLU A 92 -18.94 29.76 -1.17
C GLU A 92 -17.41 29.85 -1.06
N ASP A 93 -16.85 29.61 0.13
CA ASP A 93 -15.39 29.60 0.36
C ASP A 93 -14.77 28.23 -0.01
N LEU A 94 -15.58 27.21 -0.32
CA LEU A 94 -15.09 25.91 -0.75
C LEU A 94 -14.63 25.95 -2.21
N VAL A 95 -13.42 25.46 -2.45
CA VAL A 95 -12.90 25.25 -3.80
C VAL A 95 -13.47 23.94 -4.34
N GLN A 96 -14.12 24.02 -5.50
CA GLN A 96 -14.65 22.85 -6.18
C GLN A 96 -13.75 22.45 -7.35
N VAL A 97 -13.31 21.19 -7.35
CA VAL A 97 -12.46 20.61 -8.38
C VAL A 97 -13.19 19.42 -9.01
N SER A 98 -13.33 19.42 -10.34
CA SER A 98 -13.89 18.28 -11.08
C SER A 98 -12.95 17.09 -11.01
N LEU A 99 -13.50 15.91 -10.67
CA LEU A 99 -12.73 14.66 -10.58
C LEU A 99 -12.35 14.07 -11.94
N ALA A 100 -13.13 14.36 -12.97
CA ALA A 100 -12.94 13.74 -14.26
C ALA A 100 -13.39 14.70 -15.38
N SER A 101 -12.71 15.85 -15.51
CA SER A 101 -12.98 16.82 -16.58
C SER A 101 -12.97 16.13 -17.96
N GLY A 102 -14.10 16.18 -18.65
CA GLY A 102 -14.30 15.55 -19.96
C GLY A 102 -14.71 14.07 -19.93
N LEU A 103 -14.78 13.41 -18.76
CA LEU A 103 -15.19 12.00 -18.62
C LEU A 103 -16.45 11.84 -17.77
N ALA A 104 -16.64 12.71 -16.77
CA ALA A 104 -17.85 12.78 -15.95
C ALA A 104 -18.02 14.23 -15.49
N GLU A 105 -19.21 14.80 -15.72
CA GLU A 105 -19.47 16.22 -15.47
C GLU A 105 -20.06 16.47 -14.08
N ASP A 106 -20.42 15.43 -13.32
CA ASP A 106 -21.19 15.52 -12.08
C ASP A 106 -20.40 15.18 -10.79
N GLY A 107 -19.12 14.81 -10.90
CA GLY A 107 -18.28 14.45 -9.77
C GLY A 107 -17.29 15.56 -9.37
N PHE A 108 -17.37 16.02 -8.11
CA PHE A 108 -16.55 17.11 -7.61
C PHE A 108 -15.95 16.80 -6.24
N ILE A 109 -14.72 17.24 -6.03
CA ILE A 109 -14.14 17.43 -4.69
C ILE A 109 -14.41 18.87 -4.28
N ASN A 110 -15.01 19.05 -3.09
CA ASN A 110 -15.19 20.34 -2.46
C ASN A 110 -14.21 20.42 -1.30
N GLY A 111 -13.28 21.35 -1.36
CA GLY A 111 -12.18 21.43 -0.41
C GLY A 111 -11.97 22.82 0.17
N TYR A 112 -11.43 22.89 1.37
CA TYR A 112 -10.89 24.09 1.98
C TYR A 112 -9.62 23.75 2.75
N LYS A 113 -8.52 24.42 2.42
CA LYS A 113 -7.25 24.30 3.13
C LYS A 113 -7.03 25.55 3.98
N PRO A 114 -7.02 25.43 5.31
CA PRO A 114 -6.73 26.57 6.19
C PRO A 114 -5.35 27.16 5.93
N THR A 115 -5.25 28.48 5.88
CA THR A 115 -4.01 29.25 5.74
C THR A 115 -3.84 30.17 6.94
N ALA A 116 -3.43 29.63 8.08
CA ALA A 116 -3.26 30.37 9.31
C ALA A 116 -1.89 30.09 9.95
N SER A 117 -1.34 31.05 10.70
CA SER A 117 -0.14 30.79 11.50
C SER A 117 -0.46 29.87 12.68
N TYR A 118 0.42 28.92 12.94
CA TYR A 118 0.27 27.98 14.04
C TYR A 118 0.51 28.63 15.42
N PRO A 119 -0.12 28.15 16.50
CA PRO A 119 -1.25 27.22 16.44
C PRO A 119 -2.56 27.92 16.03
N PHE A 120 -3.44 27.18 15.38
CA PHE A 120 -4.80 27.64 15.08
C PHE A 120 -5.81 26.52 15.30
N THR A 121 -7.08 26.87 15.46
CA THR A 121 -8.19 25.91 15.53
C THR A 121 -9.10 26.12 14.33
N VAL A 122 -9.46 25.03 13.65
CA VAL A 122 -10.49 25.03 12.63
C VAL A 122 -11.71 24.24 13.12
N THR A 123 -12.90 24.76 12.86
CA THR A 123 -14.15 24.05 13.14
C THR A 123 -14.99 24.02 11.88
N TYR A 124 -15.51 22.85 11.54
CA TYR A 124 -16.47 22.63 10.46
C TYR A 124 -17.76 22.07 11.02
N GLU A 125 -18.90 22.57 10.54
CA GLU A 125 -20.22 22.00 10.76
C GLU A 125 -20.90 21.94 9.40
N TYR A 126 -21.26 20.72 8.98
CA TYR A 126 -21.85 20.52 7.66
C TYR A 126 -22.80 19.34 7.64
N THR A 127 -23.63 19.30 6.60
CA THR A 127 -24.53 18.18 6.33
C THR A 127 -24.35 17.69 4.90
N LEU A 128 -24.11 16.39 4.76
CA LEU A 128 -24.17 15.69 3.48
C LEU A 128 -25.52 15.03 3.33
N SER A 129 -26.16 15.24 2.19
CA SER A 129 -27.42 14.57 1.84
C SER A 129 -27.13 13.47 0.82
N TYR A 130 -27.60 12.27 1.13
CA TYR A 130 -27.51 11.07 0.29
C TYR A 130 -28.85 10.82 -0.40
N ARG A 131 -28.81 10.50 -1.69
CA ARG A 131 -29.99 10.24 -2.53
C ARG A 131 -29.74 9.03 -3.42
N LYS A 132 -30.82 8.43 -3.94
CA LYS A 132 -30.78 7.27 -4.83
C LYS A 132 -30.17 6.01 -4.20
N GLY A 133 -29.99 6.01 -2.87
CA GLY A 133 -29.50 4.87 -2.12
C GLY A 133 -28.02 4.86 -1.81
N PHE A 134 -27.59 3.85 -1.05
CA PHE A 134 -26.21 3.65 -0.61
C PHE A 134 -26.01 2.18 -0.21
N ALA A 135 -24.88 1.62 -0.57
CA ALA A 135 -24.48 0.26 -0.20
C ALA A 135 -23.66 0.22 1.10
N SER A 136 -23.06 1.35 1.51
CA SER A 136 -22.32 1.47 2.78
C SER A 136 -22.70 2.78 3.45
N PHE A 137 -22.69 2.79 4.78
CA PHE A 137 -22.74 4.04 5.53
C PHE A 137 -21.33 4.67 5.54
N PRO A 138 -21.21 5.98 5.78
CA PRO A 138 -19.92 6.63 5.94
C PRO A 138 -19.09 5.90 6.99
N ALA A 139 -17.85 5.58 6.66
CA ALA A 139 -16.92 5.03 7.63
C ALA A 139 -16.37 6.16 8.51
N PHE A 140 -16.34 5.94 9.82
CA PHE A 140 -15.84 6.90 10.78
C PHE A 140 -14.38 6.58 11.15
N PHE A 141 -13.48 7.49 10.83
CA PHE A 141 -12.07 7.48 11.21
C PHE A 141 -11.71 8.88 11.72
N PRO A 142 -11.60 9.10 13.05
CA PRO A 142 -11.41 10.45 13.58
C PRO A 142 -10.00 11.03 13.34
N VAL A 143 -9.05 10.22 12.89
CA VAL A 143 -7.66 10.62 12.58
C VAL A 143 -7.21 10.03 11.26
N SER A 144 -6.38 10.80 10.53
CA SER A 144 -5.69 10.34 9.32
C SER A 144 -4.17 10.46 9.44
N GLY A 145 -3.65 11.42 10.20
CA GLY A 145 -2.23 11.69 10.38
C GLY A 145 -1.60 11.08 11.64
N GLU A 146 -0.26 11.07 11.67
CA GLU A 146 0.50 10.68 12.86
C GLU A 146 0.51 11.78 13.93
N LYS A 147 0.69 11.38 15.20
CA LYS A 147 0.74 12.31 16.36
C LYS A 147 -0.47 13.22 16.44
N VAL A 148 -1.63 12.68 16.09
CA VAL A 148 -2.91 13.38 16.21
C VAL A 148 -3.70 12.77 17.36
N LYS A 149 -3.93 13.58 18.40
CA LYS A 149 -4.74 13.19 19.56
C LYS A 149 -6.22 13.40 19.26
N VAL A 150 -7.08 12.50 19.75
CA VAL A 150 -8.54 12.70 19.78
C VAL A 150 -8.99 12.86 21.23
N GLU A 151 -9.57 14.01 21.56
CA GLU A 151 -10.11 14.27 22.90
C GLU A 151 -11.56 13.81 23.02
N LYS A 152 -12.36 14.05 21.97
CA LYS A 152 -13.75 13.67 21.93
C LYS A 152 -14.13 13.20 20.53
N GLY A 153 -14.57 11.95 20.39
CA GLY A 153 -15.11 11.39 19.17
C GLY A 153 -16.44 10.68 19.45
N SER A 154 -17.41 10.79 18.54
CA SER A 154 -18.66 10.06 18.64
C SER A 154 -19.24 9.84 17.25
N TYR A 155 -19.61 8.61 16.97
CA TYR A 155 -20.34 8.25 15.75
C TYR A 155 -21.71 7.67 16.10
N MET A 156 -22.74 8.16 15.44
CA MET A 156 -24.11 7.72 15.67
C MET A 156 -24.78 7.37 14.34
N ILE A 157 -25.42 6.21 14.29
CA ILE A 157 -26.23 5.75 13.16
C ILE A 157 -27.67 5.65 13.64
N GLN A 158 -28.58 6.31 12.93
CA GLN A 158 -30.03 6.23 13.14
C GLN A 158 -30.69 5.65 11.89
N VAL A 159 -31.44 4.57 12.05
CA VAL A 159 -32.14 3.89 10.97
C VAL A 159 -33.61 3.66 11.34
N PRO A 160 -34.55 3.57 10.39
CA PRO A 160 -35.92 3.18 10.67
C PRO A 160 -35.96 1.87 11.45
N SER A 161 -36.87 1.76 12.40
CA SER A 161 -37.02 0.55 13.23
C SER A 161 -37.16 -0.70 12.37
N GLY A 162 -36.43 -1.76 12.75
CA GLY A 162 -36.38 -3.02 12.03
C GLY A 162 -35.41 -3.06 10.84
N THR A 163 -34.69 -1.97 10.53
CA THR A 163 -33.62 -2.00 9.53
C THR A 163 -32.47 -2.85 10.04
N ARG A 164 -32.08 -3.90 9.28
CA ARG A 164 -30.93 -4.73 9.60
C ARG A 164 -29.67 -4.03 9.13
N ILE A 165 -28.68 -3.93 10.00
CA ILE A 165 -27.36 -3.37 9.67
C ILE A 165 -26.24 -4.29 10.17
N ASN A 166 -25.16 -4.39 9.40
CA ASN A 166 -23.90 -4.97 9.85
C ASN A 166 -22.99 -3.85 10.34
N THR A 167 -22.29 -4.09 11.44
CA THR A 167 -21.35 -3.12 12.02
C THR A 167 -20.07 -3.81 12.43
N ILE A 168 -18.96 -3.09 12.26
CA ILE A 168 -17.67 -3.47 12.82
C ILE A 168 -16.96 -2.24 13.33
N SER A 169 -16.29 -2.35 14.47
CA SER A 169 -15.52 -1.27 15.05
C SER A 169 -14.24 -1.78 15.69
N GLY A 170 -13.20 -0.95 15.68
CA GLY A 170 -11.95 -1.20 16.38
C GLY A 170 -11.58 -0.01 17.26
N LYS A 171 -11.20 -0.25 18.52
CA LYS A 171 -10.80 0.78 19.50
C LYS A 171 -11.82 1.93 19.67
N ALA A 172 -13.07 1.74 19.27
CA ALA A 172 -14.14 2.73 19.29
C ALA A 172 -15.09 2.59 20.48
N GLY A 173 -14.76 1.75 21.46
CA GLY A 173 -15.65 1.43 22.56
C GLY A 173 -16.79 0.50 22.15
N GLU A 174 -17.64 0.12 23.11
CA GLU A 174 -18.80 -0.71 22.85
C GLU A 174 -19.93 0.09 22.22
N VAL A 175 -20.68 -0.54 21.31
CA VAL A 175 -21.87 0.04 20.70
C VAL A 175 -22.99 0.12 21.72
N ARG A 176 -23.61 1.30 21.87
CA ARG A 176 -24.88 1.46 22.59
C ARG A 176 -26.02 1.42 21.58
N LYS A 177 -26.94 0.49 21.75
CA LYS A 177 -28.11 0.35 20.90
C LYS A 177 -29.37 0.77 21.67
N GLU A 178 -30.15 1.65 21.07
CA GLU A 178 -31.47 2.04 21.55
C GLU A 178 -32.50 1.76 20.46
N THR A 179 -33.59 1.15 20.84
CA THR A 179 -34.73 0.82 19.94
C THR A 179 -35.90 1.75 20.19
N GLY A 180 -36.53 2.22 19.11
CA GLY A 180 -37.68 3.13 19.22
C GLY A 180 -38.36 3.32 17.87
N LYS A 181 -38.86 4.52 17.59
CA LYS A 181 -39.33 4.88 16.25
C LYS A 181 -38.23 4.72 15.20
N ASN A 182 -37.02 5.06 15.58
CA ASN A 182 -35.79 4.75 14.88
C ASN A 182 -34.90 3.92 15.83
N ASP A 183 -34.18 2.96 15.27
CA ASP A 183 -33.09 2.27 15.99
C ASP A 183 -31.83 3.14 15.90
N THR A 184 -31.17 3.33 17.05
CA THR A 184 -29.97 4.15 17.16
C THR A 184 -28.80 3.29 17.62
N TYR A 185 -27.67 3.42 16.95
CA TYR A 185 -26.40 2.78 17.28
C TYR A 185 -25.39 3.89 17.52
N ARG A 186 -24.75 3.91 18.69
CA ARG A 186 -23.81 4.96 19.07
C ARG A 186 -22.50 4.38 19.59
N TRP A 187 -21.41 4.91 19.11
CA TRP A 187 -20.05 4.68 19.60
C TRP A 187 -19.50 5.99 20.16
N ASP A 188 -18.98 5.95 21.37
CA ASP A 188 -18.19 7.04 21.94
C ASP A 188 -16.73 6.60 21.90
N ILE A 189 -15.89 7.40 21.24
CA ILE A 189 -14.47 7.08 21.04
C ILE A 189 -13.73 7.42 22.34
N PRO A 190 -13.02 6.48 22.96
CA PRO A 190 -12.12 6.77 24.07
C PRO A 190 -11.06 7.80 23.65
N VAL A 191 -10.51 8.56 24.60
CA VAL A 191 -9.37 9.45 24.31
C VAL A 191 -8.28 8.63 23.63
N PHE A 192 -7.89 9.06 22.44
CA PHE A 192 -6.82 8.47 21.67
C PHE A 192 -5.62 9.39 21.64
N GLU A 193 -4.49 8.95 22.18
CA GLU A 193 -3.28 9.77 22.33
C GLU A 193 -2.47 9.93 21.04
N GLY A 194 -3.00 9.45 19.91
CA GLY A 194 -2.30 9.43 18.63
C GLY A 194 -1.35 8.24 18.50
N TYR A 195 -0.75 8.11 17.35
CA TYR A 195 0.31 7.13 17.07
C TYR A 195 1.52 7.85 16.47
N ALA A 196 2.70 7.27 16.60
CA ALA A 196 3.89 7.70 15.87
C ALA A 196 4.02 6.84 14.60
N ASP A 197 4.46 7.46 13.51
CA ASP A 197 4.90 6.70 12.34
C ASP A 197 6.25 6.03 12.67
N GLU A 198 6.23 4.72 12.73
CA GLU A 198 7.37 3.88 13.12
C GLU A 198 7.62 2.84 12.04
N ALA A 199 8.88 2.70 11.63
CA ALA A 199 9.26 1.66 10.68
C ALA A 199 8.74 0.28 11.15
N MET A 200 8.18 -0.51 10.23
CA MET A 200 7.61 -1.83 10.51
C MET A 200 6.44 -1.81 11.51
N MET A 201 5.68 -0.74 11.61
CA MET A 201 4.44 -0.73 12.41
C MET A 201 3.30 -1.44 11.65
N PRO A 202 2.23 -1.90 12.34
CA PRO A 202 1.02 -2.33 11.67
C PRO A 202 0.41 -1.23 10.79
N SER A 203 -0.50 -1.60 9.89
CA SER A 203 -1.27 -0.59 9.16
C SER A 203 -1.92 0.39 10.16
N TRP A 204 -1.89 1.69 9.85
CA TRP A 204 -2.52 2.71 10.69
C TRP A 204 -4.00 2.39 10.97
N ARG A 205 -4.70 1.72 10.05
CA ARG A 205 -6.08 1.26 10.21
C ARG A 205 -6.25 0.22 11.33
N GLU A 206 -5.21 -0.49 11.73
CA GLU A 206 -5.22 -1.38 12.89
C GLU A 206 -4.98 -0.62 14.21
N ILE A 207 -4.40 0.58 14.11
CA ILE A 207 -3.95 1.38 15.26
C ILE A 207 -5.01 2.38 15.68
N VAL A 208 -5.66 3.06 14.73
CA VAL A 208 -6.63 4.12 15.03
C VAL A 208 -8.03 3.57 15.37
N PRO A 209 -8.82 4.30 16.15
CA PRO A 209 -10.23 3.98 16.33
C PRO A 209 -10.98 4.07 15.01
N PHE A 210 -11.93 3.16 14.76
CA PHE A 210 -12.79 3.20 13.59
C PHE A 210 -14.16 2.59 13.84
N VAL A 211 -15.13 3.01 13.04
CA VAL A 211 -16.44 2.35 12.91
C VAL A 211 -16.80 2.25 11.43
N MET A 212 -17.16 1.06 10.99
CA MET A 212 -17.73 0.80 9.67
C MET A 212 -19.10 0.14 9.83
N ALA A 213 -20.03 0.50 8.99
CA ALA A 213 -21.36 -0.08 8.99
C ALA A 213 -21.96 -0.09 7.58
N CYS A 214 -22.89 -1.01 7.37
CA CYS A 214 -23.66 -1.08 6.13
C CYS A 214 -25.06 -1.64 6.39
N PRO A 215 -26.06 -1.28 5.57
CA PRO A 215 -27.35 -1.93 5.60
C PRO A 215 -27.21 -3.36 5.06
N VAL A 216 -27.88 -4.34 5.68
CA VAL A 216 -27.90 -5.72 5.16
C VAL A 216 -28.65 -5.78 3.83
N ASP A 217 -29.82 -5.15 3.76
CA ASP A 217 -30.60 -4.98 2.54
C ASP A 217 -30.50 -3.52 2.10
N PHE A 218 -30.17 -3.26 0.86
CA PHE A 218 -29.99 -1.89 0.37
C PHE A 218 -30.53 -1.70 -1.04
N THR A 219 -30.67 -0.45 -1.43
CA THR A 219 -30.90 -0.05 -2.82
C THR A 219 -29.86 1.00 -3.20
N TYR A 220 -29.23 0.84 -4.35
CA TYR A 220 -28.30 1.83 -4.88
C TYR A 220 -28.57 2.08 -6.36
N ALA A 221 -28.80 3.34 -6.74
CA ALA A 221 -29.18 3.74 -8.09
C ALA A 221 -30.45 3.01 -8.60
N GLY A 222 -31.39 2.68 -7.73
CA GLY A 222 -32.60 1.90 -8.07
C GLY A 222 -32.38 0.39 -8.16
N ILE A 223 -31.16 -0.10 -7.93
CA ILE A 223 -30.82 -1.53 -7.99
C ILE A 223 -30.81 -2.08 -6.55
N PRO A 224 -31.67 -3.06 -6.22
CA PRO A 224 -31.66 -3.69 -4.91
C PRO A 224 -30.45 -4.60 -4.75
N GLY A 225 -29.93 -4.72 -3.53
CA GLY A 225 -28.82 -5.58 -3.18
C GLY A 225 -28.91 -6.10 -1.74
N GLY A 226 -28.13 -7.13 -1.45
CA GLY A 226 -27.94 -7.69 -0.12
C GLY A 226 -26.45 -7.85 0.20
N GLN A 227 -26.12 -7.84 1.49
CA GLN A 227 -24.75 -8.04 1.98
C GLN A 227 -24.72 -8.63 3.40
N GLU A 228 -25.63 -9.53 3.70
CA GLU A 228 -25.55 -10.36 4.90
C GLU A 228 -24.39 -11.37 4.78
N THR A 229 -24.17 -11.82 3.55
CA THR A 229 -23.14 -12.79 3.20
C THR A 229 -22.38 -12.35 1.95
N TRP A 230 -21.17 -12.88 1.77
CA TRP A 230 -20.40 -12.68 0.53
C TRP A 230 -21.11 -13.22 -0.71
N LYS A 231 -21.99 -14.22 -0.54
CA LYS A 231 -22.83 -14.73 -1.62
C LYS A 231 -23.74 -13.64 -2.18
N GLU A 232 -24.39 -12.87 -1.31
CA GLU A 232 -25.28 -11.78 -1.70
C GLU A 232 -24.51 -10.60 -2.33
N VAL A 233 -23.36 -10.23 -1.76
CA VAL A 233 -22.46 -9.23 -2.34
C VAL A 233 -22.08 -9.60 -3.77
N GLY A 234 -21.67 -10.84 -4.00
CA GLY A 234 -21.31 -11.32 -5.34
C GLY A 234 -22.50 -11.35 -6.30
N ALA A 235 -23.71 -11.76 -5.83
CA ALA A 235 -24.91 -11.73 -6.64
C ALA A 235 -25.25 -10.32 -7.12
N TRP A 236 -25.15 -9.33 -6.23
CA TRP A 236 -25.37 -7.93 -6.59
C TRP A 236 -24.33 -7.43 -7.60
N CYS A 237 -23.04 -7.72 -7.37
CA CYS A 237 -21.97 -7.36 -8.31
C CYS A 237 -22.15 -8.03 -9.68
N TYR A 238 -22.62 -9.29 -9.71
CA TYR A 238 -22.94 -10.00 -10.94
C TYR A 238 -24.06 -9.30 -11.72
N GLY A 239 -25.17 -8.94 -11.04
CA GLY A 239 -26.27 -8.19 -11.65
C GLY A 239 -25.84 -6.81 -12.19
N LEU A 240 -24.91 -6.13 -11.53
CA LEU A 240 -24.36 -4.86 -12.04
C LEU A 240 -23.58 -5.05 -13.35
N LYS A 241 -22.95 -6.21 -13.55
CA LYS A 241 -22.18 -6.55 -14.75
C LYS A 241 -23.05 -6.96 -15.94
N GLU A 242 -24.26 -7.45 -15.69
CA GLU A 242 -25.14 -7.91 -16.78
C GLU A 242 -25.30 -6.85 -17.86
N GLY A 243 -25.07 -7.25 -19.13
CA GLY A 243 -25.11 -6.37 -20.28
C GLY A 243 -23.90 -5.45 -20.48
N THR A 244 -22.86 -5.52 -19.61
CA THR A 244 -21.63 -4.72 -19.77
C THR A 244 -20.50 -5.46 -20.46
N GLU A 245 -20.66 -6.75 -20.78
CA GLU A 245 -19.67 -7.58 -21.50
C GLU A 245 -19.91 -7.57 -23.01
N ASP A 246 -20.47 -6.49 -23.51
CA ASP A 246 -20.78 -6.26 -24.91
C ASP A 246 -19.51 -5.95 -25.70
N LEU A 247 -19.20 -6.77 -26.70
CA LEU A 247 -18.13 -6.50 -27.64
C LEU A 247 -18.71 -6.40 -29.06
N PRO A 248 -18.24 -5.48 -29.92
CA PRO A 248 -18.62 -5.44 -31.32
C PRO A 248 -18.29 -6.76 -32.05
N GLU A 249 -19.16 -7.22 -32.96
CA GLU A 249 -19.00 -8.51 -33.67
C GLU A 249 -17.70 -8.58 -34.49
N ASP A 250 -17.32 -7.49 -35.13
CA ASP A 250 -16.06 -7.37 -35.86
C ASP A 250 -14.86 -7.53 -34.94
N PHE A 251 -14.94 -6.97 -33.73
CA PHE A 251 -13.88 -7.13 -32.74
C PHE A 251 -13.83 -8.56 -32.18
N VAL A 252 -14.96 -9.20 -31.93
CA VAL A 252 -15.03 -10.63 -31.55
C VAL A 252 -14.38 -11.49 -32.64
N THR A 253 -14.64 -11.21 -33.93
CA THR A 253 -14.01 -11.92 -35.04
C THR A 253 -12.49 -11.73 -35.01
N ARG A 254 -12.02 -10.53 -34.82
CA ARG A 254 -10.58 -10.23 -34.69
C ARG A 254 -9.93 -10.96 -33.51
N LEU A 255 -10.59 -11.04 -32.33
CA LEU A 255 -10.08 -11.78 -31.18
C LEU A 255 -9.91 -13.28 -31.49
N LYS A 256 -10.86 -13.88 -32.20
CA LYS A 256 -10.79 -15.28 -32.66
C LYS A 256 -9.66 -15.49 -33.64
N GLU A 257 -9.44 -14.58 -34.57
CA GLU A 257 -8.30 -14.61 -35.52
C GLU A 257 -6.97 -14.49 -34.78
N MET A 258 -6.84 -13.54 -33.85
CA MET A 258 -5.62 -13.36 -33.04
C MET A 258 -5.26 -14.63 -32.24
N THR A 259 -6.25 -15.37 -31.79
CA THR A 259 -6.06 -16.57 -30.96
C THR A 259 -6.16 -17.88 -31.74
N ALA A 260 -6.32 -17.84 -33.08
CA ALA A 260 -6.54 -19.02 -33.90
C ALA A 260 -5.39 -20.03 -33.86
N SER A 261 -4.14 -19.58 -33.68
CA SER A 261 -2.96 -20.45 -33.58
C SER A 261 -2.71 -20.95 -32.15
N ALA A 262 -3.44 -20.47 -31.16
CA ALA A 262 -3.28 -20.87 -29.77
C ALA A 262 -3.73 -22.34 -29.57
N ARG A 263 -2.90 -23.12 -28.88
CA ARG A 263 -3.10 -24.55 -28.66
C ARG A 263 -3.67 -24.87 -27.26
N SER A 264 -3.77 -23.86 -26.40
CA SER A 264 -4.26 -23.98 -25.03
C SER A 264 -4.96 -22.71 -24.59
N ASP A 265 -5.74 -22.80 -23.52
CA ASP A 265 -6.35 -21.62 -22.92
C ASP A 265 -5.30 -20.66 -22.35
N LEU A 266 -4.18 -21.18 -21.82
CA LEU A 266 -3.06 -20.35 -21.39
C LEU A 266 -2.48 -19.49 -22.54
N GLU A 267 -2.31 -20.06 -23.74
CA GLU A 267 -1.82 -19.29 -24.90
C GLU A 267 -2.82 -18.22 -25.31
N LYS A 268 -4.13 -18.50 -25.31
CA LYS A 268 -5.17 -17.49 -25.56
C LYS A 268 -5.12 -16.36 -24.52
N VAL A 269 -5.02 -16.71 -23.24
CA VAL A 269 -4.90 -15.73 -22.15
C VAL A 269 -3.69 -14.84 -22.38
N ARG A 270 -2.53 -15.40 -22.69
CA ARG A 270 -1.28 -14.64 -22.94
C ARG A 270 -1.46 -13.64 -24.07
N ILE A 271 -1.99 -14.06 -25.21
CA ILE A 271 -2.23 -13.19 -26.38
C ILE A 271 -3.16 -12.03 -25.99
N LEU A 272 -4.27 -12.32 -25.31
CA LEU A 272 -5.26 -11.31 -24.96
C LEU A 272 -4.80 -10.40 -23.81
N TYR A 273 -4.00 -10.92 -22.88
CA TYR A 273 -3.44 -10.12 -21.80
C TYR A 273 -2.36 -9.17 -22.31
N ASP A 274 -1.50 -9.60 -23.24
CA ASP A 274 -0.55 -8.72 -23.91
C ASP A 274 -1.30 -7.66 -24.72
N TYR A 275 -2.35 -8.03 -25.44
CA TYR A 275 -3.21 -7.08 -26.15
C TYR A 275 -3.83 -6.03 -25.20
N LEU A 276 -4.40 -6.46 -24.07
CA LEU A 276 -4.94 -5.54 -23.05
C LEU A 276 -3.88 -4.52 -22.62
N ARG A 277 -2.68 -4.99 -22.28
CA ARG A 277 -1.58 -4.19 -21.75
C ARG A 277 -1.06 -3.15 -22.77
N GLU A 278 -1.06 -3.50 -24.03
CA GLU A 278 -0.60 -2.63 -25.12
C GLU A 278 -1.66 -1.59 -25.53
N GLN A 279 -2.94 -1.97 -25.47
CA GLN A 279 -4.03 -1.16 -26.00
C GLN A 279 -4.76 -0.32 -24.97
N THR A 280 -4.53 -0.58 -23.67
CA THR A 280 -5.27 0.12 -22.62
C THR A 280 -4.37 0.76 -21.58
N ARG A 281 -4.95 1.70 -20.84
CA ARG A 281 -4.35 2.34 -19.68
C ARG A 281 -5.35 2.43 -18.53
N TYR A 282 -4.85 2.36 -17.32
CA TYR A 282 -5.66 2.57 -16.12
C TYR A 282 -5.99 4.05 -15.93
N VAL A 283 -7.27 4.35 -15.74
CA VAL A 283 -7.78 5.67 -15.32
C VAL A 283 -8.85 5.43 -14.26
N SER A 284 -8.62 5.89 -13.04
CA SER A 284 -9.59 5.72 -11.96
C SER A 284 -10.79 6.62 -12.17
N ILE A 285 -11.99 6.00 -12.33
CA ILE A 285 -13.28 6.70 -12.43
C ILE A 285 -14.25 5.98 -11.50
N GLN A 286 -14.51 6.56 -10.33
CA GLN A 286 -15.34 5.94 -9.29
C GLN A 286 -16.50 6.85 -8.89
N LEU A 287 -17.30 7.28 -9.88
CA LEU A 287 -18.38 8.22 -9.69
C LEU A 287 -19.73 7.50 -9.54
N GLY A 288 -20.44 7.74 -8.43
CA GLY A 288 -21.75 7.18 -8.18
C GLY A 288 -21.78 5.66 -8.36
N ILE A 289 -22.72 5.15 -9.19
CA ILE A 289 -22.81 3.71 -9.51
C ILE A 289 -21.55 3.18 -10.19
N GLY A 290 -20.78 4.01 -10.89
CA GLY A 290 -19.49 3.66 -11.46
C GLY A 290 -18.43 3.30 -10.41
N GLY A 291 -18.65 3.59 -9.12
CA GLY A 291 -17.86 3.04 -8.01
C GLY A 291 -17.99 1.51 -7.89
N TYR A 292 -19.05 0.91 -8.44
CA TYR A 292 -19.34 -0.53 -8.35
C TYR A 292 -19.58 -1.18 -9.71
N LYS A 293 -20.28 -0.50 -10.63
CA LYS A 293 -20.59 -1.00 -11.96
C LYS A 293 -19.43 -0.77 -12.93
N PRO A 294 -18.96 -1.82 -13.65
CA PRO A 294 -17.94 -1.63 -14.66
C PRO A 294 -18.47 -0.84 -15.87
N PHE A 295 -17.58 -0.13 -16.57
CA PHE A 295 -17.88 0.36 -17.92
C PHE A 295 -18.15 -0.80 -18.87
N PRO A 296 -19.04 -0.60 -19.88
CA PRO A 296 -19.21 -1.56 -20.95
C PRO A 296 -17.89 -1.91 -21.64
N ALA A 297 -17.68 -3.18 -21.97
CA ALA A 297 -16.46 -3.66 -22.62
C ALA A 297 -16.23 -2.97 -23.97
N SER A 298 -17.31 -2.69 -24.71
CA SER A 298 -17.28 -1.90 -25.95
C SER A 298 -16.78 -0.47 -25.77
N GLN A 299 -17.09 0.16 -24.64
CA GLN A 299 -16.60 1.50 -24.32
C GLN A 299 -15.10 1.47 -24.02
N VAL A 300 -14.61 0.50 -23.22
CA VAL A 300 -13.18 0.33 -22.94
C VAL A 300 -12.41 0.04 -24.23
N GLN A 301 -12.94 -0.84 -25.09
CA GLN A 301 -12.36 -1.17 -26.38
C GLN A 301 -12.19 0.09 -27.26
N LYS A 302 -13.19 0.97 -27.29
CA LYS A 302 -13.19 2.21 -28.10
C LYS A 302 -12.28 3.28 -27.52
N SER A 303 -12.25 3.44 -26.19
CA SER A 303 -11.54 4.55 -25.52
C SER A 303 -10.09 4.24 -25.18
N GLY A 304 -9.73 2.95 -25.06
CA GLY A 304 -8.40 2.51 -24.63
C GLY A 304 -8.09 2.82 -23.17
N PHE A 305 -9.10 3.02 -22.31
CA PHE A 305 -8.90 3.20 -20.88
C PHE A 305 -10.09 2.68 -20.05
N GLY A 306 -9.82 2.39 -18.79
CA GLY A 306 -10.80 2.01 -17.79
C GLY A 306 -10.21 1.98 -16.39
N ASP A 307 -11.06 1.90 -15.38
CA ASP A 307 -10.65 1.61 -14.02
C ASP A 307 -10.50 0.09 -13.81
N CYS A 308 -10.20 -0.35 -12.58
CA CYS A 308 -10.04 -1.78 -12.27
C CYS A 308 -11.25 -2.62 -12.71
N LYS A 309 -12.46 -2.09 -12.50
CA LYS A 309 -13.71 -2.75 -12.90
C LYS A 309 -13.86 -2.86 -14.41
N GLY A 310 -13.65 -1.73 -15.11
CA GLY A 310 -13.77 -1.66 -16.56
C GLY A 310 -12.74 -2.53 -17.29
N LEU A 311 -11.47 -2.46 -16.89
CA LEU A 311 -10.40 -3.26 -17.50
C LEU A 311 -10.56 -4.75 -17.24
N SER A 312 -10.93 -5.15 -16.00
CA SER A 312 -11.20 -6.55 -15.69
C SER A 312 -12.44 -7.08 -16.43
N ASN A 313 -13.50 -6.29 -16.54
CA ASN A 313 -14.68 -6.65 -17.31
C ASN A 313 -14.37 -6.79 -18.80
N TYR A 314 -13.57 -5.89 -19.35
CA TYR A 314 -13.11 -5.95 -20.75
C TYR A 314 -12.27 -7.20 -21.02
N MET A 315 -11.31 -7.49 -20.15
CA MET A 315 -10.51 -8.73 -20.28
C MET A 315 -11.39 -9.96 -20.16
N GLN A 316 -12.35 -10.00 -19.23
CA GLN A 316 -13.29 -11.09 -19.09
C GLN A 316 -14.15 -11.29 -20.36
N ALA A 317 -14.62 -10.19 -20.96
CA ALA A 317 -15.38 -10.26 -22.21
C ALA A 317 -14.55 -10.80 -23.39
N MET A 318 -13.27 -10.41 -23.48
CA MET A 318 -12.34 -10.94 -24.49
C MET A 318 -12.10 -12.44 -24.31
N LEU A 319 -11.85 -12.88 -23.06
CA LEU A 319 -11.66 -14.30 -22.73
C LEU A 319 -12.90 -15.13 -23.07
N ARG A 320 -14.08 -14.63 -22.72
CA ARG A 320 -15.36 -15.28 -23.06
C ARG A 320 -15.57 -15.42 -24.57
N ALA A 321 -15.20 -14.41 -25.35
CA ALA A 321 -15.33 -14.43 -26.82
C ALA A 321 -14.52 -15.54 -27.49
N VAL A 322 -13.42 -15.98 -26.85
CA VAL A 322 -12.55 -17.08 -27.33
C VAL A 322 -12.73 -18.38 -26.53
N GLY A 323 -13.77 -18.46 -25.67
CA GLY A 323 -14.15 -19.68 -24.94
C GLY A 323 -13.31 -19.99 -23.70
N VAL A 324 -12.60 -19.00 -23.11
CA VAL A 324 -11.84 -19.18 -21.88
C VAL A 324 -12.67 -18.73 -20.66
N PRO A 325 -12.96 -19.62 -19.70
CA PRO A 325 -13.72 -19.27 -18.50
C PRO A 325 -12.88 -18.38 -17.56
N SER A 326 -13.54 -17.41 -16.94
CA SER A 326 -12.89 -16.52 -15.96
C SER A 326 -13.90 -15.92 -15.00
N PHE A 327 -13.44 -15.51 -13.82
CA PHE A 327 -14.27 -14.91 -12.78
C PHE A 327 -13.79 -13.51 -12.46
N TYR A 328 -14.73 -12.58 -12.49
CA TYR A 328 -14.55 -11.24 -11.95
C TYR A 328 -14.36 -11.34 -10.44
N THR A 329 -13.29 -10.75 -9.89
CA THR A 329 -12.82 -11.05 -8.55
C THR A 329 -12.64 -9.77 -7.75
N LEU A 330 -13.35 -9.66 -6.63
CA LEU A 330 -13.24 -8.55 -5.70
C LEU A 330 -12.12 -8.82 -4.70
N VAL A 331 -11.26 -7.84 -4.43
CA VAL A 331 -10.13 -7.94 -3.50
C VAL A 331 -9.97 -6.66 -2.69
N ASN A 332 -9.40 -6.77 -1.49
CA ASN A 332 -8.86 -5.64 -0.73
C ASN A 332 -7.33 -5.72 -0.76
N THR A 333 -6.68 -4.73 -1.37
CA THR A 333 -5.22 -4.67 -1.50
C THR A 333 -4.52 -4.20 -0.22
N ASP A 334 -5.22 -3.49 0.66
CA ASP A 334 -4.68 -2.99 1.95
C ASP A 334 -4.80 -4.03 3.09
N ARG A 335 -5.61 -5.07 2.90
CA ARG A 335 -5.93 -6.04 3.95
C ARG A 335 -6.00 -7.47 3.40
N GLU A 336 -5.16 -8.35 3.94
CA GLU A 336 -5.11 -9.75 3.52
C GLU A 336 -6.35 -10.55 3.89
N ARG A 337 -7.00 -10.25 5.03
CA ARG A 337 -8.15 -10.99 5.54
C ARG A 337 -9.40 -10.17 5.53
N PHE A 338 -10.53 -10.79 5.26
CA PHE A 338 -11.83 -10.17 5.50
C PHE A 338 -11.97 -9.76 6.95
N LEU A 339 -12.71 -8.68 7.18
CA LEU A 339 -13.17 -8.36 8.52
C LEU A 339 -14.12 -9.47 9.00
N PRO A 340 -13.93 -9.98 10.23
CA PRO A 340 -14.77 -11.05 10.75
C PRO A 340 -16.23 -10.60 10.84
N ASP A 341 -17.16 -11.50 10.50
CA ASP A 341 -18.62 -11.30 10.60
C ASP A 341 -19.14 -10.02 9.91
N TYR A 342 -18.42 -9.55 8.87
CA TYR A 342 -18.76 -8.35 8.13
C TYR A 342 -18.57 -8.55 6.62
N ALA A 343 -19.63 -8.86 5.89
CA ALA A 343 -19.59 -9.12 4.45
C ALA A 343 -19.90 -7.88 3.58
N GLY A 344 -19.61 -6.66 4.07
CA GLY A 344 -19.92 -5.42 3.34
C GLY A 344 -19.05 -5.18 2.11
N ILE A 345 -19.68 -4.78 0.99
CA ILE A 345 -18.97 -4.40 -0.25
C ILE A 345 -17.94 -3.27 -0.04
N GLY A 346 -18.16 -2.41 0.93
CA GLY A 346 -17.24 -1.33 1.30
C GLY A 346 -15.87 -1.79 1.83
N GLN A 347 -15.68 -3.10 2.08
CA GLN A 347 -14.35 -3.64 2.36
C GLN A 347 -13.47 -3.74 1.11
N MET A 348 -14.07 -3.85 -0.09
CA MET A 348 -13.34 -4.10 -1.32
C MET A 348 -12.89 -2.78 -1.95
N ASN A 349 -11.65 -2.72 -2.40
CA ASN A 349 -11.07 -1.54 -3.03
C ASN A 349 -10.53 -1.80 -4.45
N HIS A 350 -10.46 -3.07 -4.88
CA HIS A 350 -9.89 -3.42 -6.17
C HIS A 350 -10.60 -4.61 -6.83
N VAL A 351 -10.40 -4.74 -8.14
CA VAL A 351 -10.94 -5.82 -8.97
C VAL A 351 -9.86 -6.36 -9.89
N MET A 352 -9.79 -7.69 -9.95
CA MET A 352 -8.92 -8.46 -10.82
C MET A 352 -9.68 -9.62 -11.47
N LEU A 353 -9.02 -10.48 -12.24
CA LEU A 353 -9.63 -11.70 -12.76
C LEU A 353 -8.98 -12.97 -12.19
N CYS A 354 -9.82 -13.96 -11.94
CA CYS A 354 -9.42 -15.33 -11.68
C CYS A 354 -9.70 -16.16 -12.94
N VAL A 355 -8.68 -16.82 -13.50
CA VAL A 355 -8.79 -17.68 -14.69
C VAL A 355 -8.32 -19.09 -14.34
N PRO A 356 -9.23 -20.04 -14.14
CA PRO A 356 -8.87 -21.43 -13.92
C PRO A 356 -8.17 -22.02 -15.16
N LEU A 357 -7.07 -22.74 -14.96
CA LEU A 357 -6.34 -23.51 -15.97
C LEU A 357 -6.27 -24.97 -15.55
N PRO A 358 -7.34 -25.75 -15.75
CA PRO A 358 -7.39 -27.16 -15.31
C PRO A 358 -6.28 -28.00 -15.91
N GLU A 359 -5.90 -27.74 -17.18
CA GLU A 359 -4.83 -28.43 -17.90
C GLU A 359 -3.45 -28.22 -17.24
N LYS A 360 -3.26 -27.12 -16.53
CA LYS A 360 -2.05 -26.82 -15.76
C LYS A 360 -2.20 -27.15 -14.28
N LYS A 361 -3.38 -27.54 -13.82
CA LYS A 361 -3.74 -27.70 -12.40
C LYS A 361 -3.43 -26.42 -11.60
N ASP A 362 -3.67 -25.27 -12.22
CA ASP A 362 -3.37 -23.94 -11.67
C ASP A 362 -4.53 -22.96 -11.88
N THR A 363 -4.42 -21.80 -11.27
CA THR A 363 -5.33 -20.68 -11.41
C THR A 363 -4.51 -19.40 -11.61
N LEU A 364 -4.76 -18.72 -12.72
CA LEU A 364 -4.18 -17.42 -12.97
C LEU A 364 -4.96 -16.33 -12.22
N TRP A 365 -4.24 -15.42 -11.61
CA TRP A 365 -4.76 -14.20 -11.02
C TRP A 365 -4.23 -13.05 -11.86
N LEU A 366 -5.11 -12.43 -12.67
CA LEU A 366 -4.71 -11.43 -13.65
C LEU A 366 -4.94 -10.02 -13.09
N GLU A 367 -3.86 -9.28 -12.96
CA GLU A 367 -3.89 -7.86 -12.68
C GLU A 367 -4.10 -7.07 -13.98
N CYS A 368 -5.29 -6.48 -14.14
CA CYS A 368 -5.67 -5.81 -15.38
C CYS A 368 -5.31 -4.31 -15.41
N THR A 369 -4.90 -3.72 -14.27
CA THR A 369 -4.64 -2.28 -14.14
C THR A 369 -3.18 -1.90 -14.28
N ASN A 370 -2.28 -2.84 -14.00
CA ASN A 370 -0.83 -2.64 -14.07
C ASN A 370 -0.21 -3.46 -15.21
N ALA A 371 0.08 -2.78 -16.32
CA ALA A 371 0.69 -3.40 -17.49
C ALA A 371 2.08 -4.00 -17.23
N SER A 372 2.74 -3.69 -16.13
CA SER A 372 4.07 -4.19 -15.81
C SER A 372 4.05 -5.53 -15.08
N VAL A 373 2.95 -5.89 -14.42
CA VAL A 373 2.85 -7.16 -13.66
C VAL A 373 2.97 -8.36 -14.60
N PRO A 374 3.92 -9.29 -14.37
CA PRO A 374 4.08 -10.48 -15.20
C PRO A 374 2.84 -11.38 -15.17
N LEU A 375 2.54 -12.04 -16.30
CA LEU A 375 1.48 -13.04 -16.36
C LEU A 375 1.74 -14.15 -15.32
N GLY A 376 0.73 -14.49 -14.54
CA GLY A 376 0.81 -15.55 -13.51
C GLY A 376 1.51 -15.15 -12.22
N TYR A 377 2.01 -13.94 -12.12
CA TYR A 377 2.55 -13.38 -10.88
C TYR A 377 1.42 -12.81 -10.00
N ARG A 378 1.40 -13.20 -8.75
CA ARG A 378 0.56 -12.63 -7.70
C ARG A 378 1.40 -11.62 -6.93
N HIS A 379 1.23 -10.33 -7.22
CA HIS A 379 1.99 -9.27 -6.54
C HIS A 379 1.65 -9.20 -5.03
N GLU A 380 2.46 -8.49 -4.26
CA GLU A 380 2.37 -8.52 -2.79
C GLU A 380 0.99 -8.10 -2.26
N ASP A 381 0.30 -7.17 -2.93
CA ASP A 381 -1.02 -6.69 -2.51
C ASP A 381 -2.17 -7.69 -2.75
N VAL A 382 -1.93 -8.84 -3.37
CA VAL A 382 -2.95 -9.86 -3.61
C VAL A 382 -2.52 -11.27 -3.18
N ALA A 383 -1.22 -11.57 -3.16
CA ALA A 383 -0.72 -12.87 -2.74
C ALA A 383 -1.09 -13.15 -1.28
N GLY A 384 -1.85 -14.22 -1.03
CA GLY A 384 -2.33 -14.56 0.30
C GLY A 384 -3.57 -13.81 0.76
N HIS A 385 -4.22 -13.00 -0.10
CA HIS A 385 -5.43 -12.25 0.26
C HIS A 385 -6.71 -13.10 0.12
N ASP A 386 -7.70 -12.81 0.97
CA ASP A 386 -9.06 -13.28 0.80
C ASP A 386 -9.73 -12.46 -0.31
N VAL A 387 -10.41 -13.13 -1.22
CA VAL A 387 -11.08 -12.53 -2.37
C VAL A 387 -12.46 -13.15 -2.58
N VAL A 388 -13.33 -12.48 -3.35
CA VAL A 388 -14.65 -12.98 -3.70
C VAL A 388 -14.75 -13.15 -5.20
N LEU A 389 -14.93 -14.39 -5.66
CA LEU A 389 -15.27 -14.67 -7.05
C LEU A 389 -16.74 -14.34 -7.29
N VAL A 390 -17.02 -13.52 -8.29
CA VAL A 390 -18.38 -13.11 -8.68
C VAL A 390 -18.93 -14.06 -9.72
N THR A 391 -20.00 -14.78 -9.38
CA THR A 391 -20.67 -15.76 -10.23
C THR A 391 -22.17 -15.50 -10.34
N ALA A 392 -22.84 -16.18 -11.26
CA ALA A 392 -24.32 -16.10 -11.39
C ALA A 392 -25.05 -16.60 -10.14
N GLU A 393 -24.44 -17.55 -9.39
CA GLU A 393 -24.98 -18.11 -8.16
C GLU A 393 -24.65 -17.26 -6.93
N GLY A 394 -23.87 -16.19 -7.09
CA GLY A 394 -23.43 -15.28 -6.05
C GLY A 394 -21.92 -15.25 -5.86
N GLY A 395 -21.48 -14.64 -4.76
CA GLY A 395 -20.06 -14.53 -4.41
C GLY A 395 -19.53 -15.79 -3.74
N ILE A 396 -18.34 -16.21 -4.15
CA ILE A 396 -17.64 -17.35 -3.58
C ILE A 396 -16.35 -16.82 -2.94
N PRO A 397 -16.27 -16.76 -1.60
CA PRO A 397 -15.03 -16.40 -0.92
C PRO A 397 -13.96 -17.47 -1.13
N VAL A 398 -12.79 -17.06 -1.57
CA VAL A 398 -11.61 -17.94 -1.74
C VAL A 398 -10.36 -17.20 -1.29
N ARG A 399 -9.25 -17.92 -1.17
CA ARG A 399 -7.96 -17.32 -0.83
C ARG A 399 -6.99 -17.44 -1.99
N VAL A 400 -6.38 -16.33 -2.37
CA VAL A 400 -5.25 -16.33 -3.31
C VAL A 400 -4.06 -17.04 -2.66
N PRO A 401 -3.43 -18.03 -3.29
CA PRO A 401 -2.28 -18.70 -2.71
C PRO A 401 -1.12 -17.73 -2.45
N ALA A 402 -0.53 -17.78 -1.26
CA ALA A 402 0.71 -17.08 -0.95
C ALA A 402 1.92 -17.80 -1.52
N TYR A 403 3.03 -17.11 -1.67
CA TYR A 403 4.32 -17.74 -1.94
C TYR A 403 5.01 -18.15 -0.63
N ALA A 404 5.90 -19.12 -0.70
CA ALA A 404 6.79 -19.43 0.41
C ALA A 404 7.86 -18.34 0.54
N ASP A 405 8.18 -17.90 1.76
CA ASP A 405 9.16 -16.84 2.04
C ASP A 405 10.54 -17.11 1.42
N SER A 406 10.94 -18.39 1.30
CA SER A 406 12.21 -18.79 0.71
C SER A 406 12.31 -18.52 -0.80
N LEU A 407 11.19 -18.21 -1.46
CA LEU A 407 11.15 -17.85 -2.88
C LEU A 407 11.38 -16.35 -3.11
N SER A 408 11.11 -15.49 -2.13
CA SER A 408 11.48 -14.07 -2.17
C SER A 408 12.98 -13.95 -1.92
N ARG A 409 13.74 -13.59 -2.96
CA ARG A 409 15.20 -13.61 -2.91
C ARG A 409 15.82 -12.41 -3.60
N ASN A 410 16.91 -11.91 -2.98
CA ASN A 410 17.77 -10.89 -3.53
C ASN A 410 19.21 -11.40 -3.41
N GLU A 411 19.86 -11.71 -4.53
CA GLU A 411 21.22 -12.23 -4.56
C GLU A 411 22.11 -11.24 -5.30
N CYS A 412 23.26 -10.90 -4.70
CA CYS A 412 24.23 -9.97 -5.27
C CYS A 412 25.60 -10.64 -5.40
N ASP A 413 26.06 -10.78 -6.64
CA ASP A 413 27.41 -11.22 -6.98
C ASP A 413 28.23 -10.01 -7.40
N ILE A 414 29.34 -9.73 -6.71
CA ILE A 414 30.21 -8.60 -7.01
C ILE A 414 31.64 -9.09 -7.16
N ASP A 415 32.25 -8.74 -8.27
CA ASP A 415 33.67 -8.95 -8.56
C ASP A 415 34.37 -7.60 -8.53
N ILE A 416 35.39 -7.46 -7.68
CA ILE A 416 36.08 -6.19 -7.37
C ILE A 416 37.55 -6.32 -7.67
N GLU A 417 38.02 -5.59 -8.65
CA GLU A 417 39.44 -5.36 -8.92
C GLU A 417 39.90 -4.17 -8.09
N LEU A 418 40.64 -4.43 -7.02
CA LEU A 418 41.21 -3.38 -6.16
C LEU A 418 42.60 -2.98 -6.67
N PHE A 419 42.90 -1.67 -6.69
CA PHE A 419 44.19 -1.13 -7.09
C PHE A 419 45.01 -0.69 -5.85
N ASP A 420 46.31 -0.52 -6.04
CA ASP A 420 47.25 -0.16 -4.98
C ASP A 420 47.02 1.23 -4.37
N ASP A 421 46.39 2.14 -5.13
CA ASP A 421 45.98 3.47 -4.67
C ASP A 421 44.65 3.46 -3.86
N GLY A 422 44.03 2.30 -3.66
CA GLY A 422 42.75 2.13 -2.97
C GLY A 422 41.51 2.41 -3.84
N SER A 423 41.70 2.71 -5.11
CA SER A 423 40.59 2.74 -6.09
C SER A 423 40.17 1.32 -6.47
N ALA A 424 39.00 1.19 -7.07
CA ALA A 424 38.50 -0.12 -7.53
C ALA A 424 37.58 0.00 -8.73
N ARG A 425 37.55 -1.08 -9.52
CA ARG A 425 36.54 -1.37 -10.52
C ARG A 425 35.68 -2.54 -10.05
N ALA A 426 34.38 -2.40 -10.13
CA ALA A 426 33.44 -3.44 -9.74
C ALA A 426 32.54 -3.85 -10.90
N THR A 427 32.33 -5.16 -11.04
CA THR A 427 31.31 -5.76 -11.88
C THR A 427 30.31 -6.44 -10.95
N ALA A 428 29.05 -6.03 -11.02
CA ALA A 428 27.98 -6.51 -10.14
C ALA A 428 26.86 -7.16 -10.94
N ARG A 429 26.32 -8.23 -10.39
CA ARG A 429 25.11 -8.92 -10.83
C ARG A 429 24.13 -8.99 -9.69
N ARG A 430 22.96 -8.41 -9.84
CA ARG A 430 21.86 -8.51 -8.90
C ARG A 430 20.77 -9.39 -9.48
N SER A 431 20.43 -10.46 -8.79
CA SER A 431 19.36 -11.39 -9.17
C SER A 431 18.24 -11.33 -8.14
N LEU A 432 17.02 -11.14 -8.62
CA LEU A 432 15.83 -10.83 -7.83
C LEU A 432 14.71 -11.81 -8.17
N TRP A 433 13.92 -12.22 -7.18
CA TRP A 433 12.77 -13.13 -7.37
C TRP A 433 11.54 -12.61 -6.62
N LEU A 434 10.37 -12.85 -7.20
CA LEU A 434 9.05 -12.47 -6.68
C LEU A 434 8.94 -10.96 -6.37
N ASP A 435 8.50 -10.62 -5.15
CA ASP A 435 8.33 -9.26 -4.65
C ASP A 435 9.61 -8.41 -4.73
N GLU A 436 10.78 -9.02 -4.60
CA GLU A 436 12.06 -8.35 -4.83
C GLU A 436 12.22 -7.82 -6.27
N THR A 437 11.41 -8.30 -7.23
CA THR A 437 11.42 -7.80 -8.61
C THR A 437 10.55 -6.55 -8.81
N GLU A 438 9.57 -6.29 -7.95
CA GLU A 438 8.49 -5.32 -8.21
C GLU A 438 8.99 -3.91 -8.43
N GLU A 439 9.92 -3.44 -7.62
CA GLU A 439 10.54 -2.13 -7.76
C GLU A 439 11.33 -1.99 -9.07
N TRP A 440 11.84 -3.10 -9.62
CA TRP A 440 12.78 -3.12 -10.74
C TRP A 440 12.16 -3.49 -12.08
N ILE A 441 10.91 -3.95 -12.12
CA ILE A 441 10.22 -4.42 -13.34
C ILE A 441 10.40 -3.45 -14.51
N ARG A 442 10.38 -2.15 -14.24
CA ARG A 442 10.46 -1.09 -15.26
C ARG A 442 11.86 -0.48 -15.40
N ILE A 443 12.91 -1.10 -14.89
CA ILE A 443 14.26 -0.54 -14.92
C ILE A 443 14.73 -0.17 -16.33
N ARG A 444 14.29 -0.91 -17.36
CA ARG A 444 14.62 -0.62 -18.77
C ARG A 444 14.05 0.71 -19.26
N ASP A 445 12.93 1.15 -18.67
CA ASP A 445 12.23 2.39 -19.04
C ASP A 445 12.79 3.61 -18.27
N TRP A 446 13.62 3.39 -17.27
CA TRP A 446 14.16 4.48 -16.45
C TRP A 446 15.25 5.25 -17.17
N LYS A 447 15.34 6.54 -16.88
CA LYS A 447 16.46 7.35 -17.32
C LYS A 447 17.78 6.85 -16.73
N PRO A 448 18.92 6.99 -17.43
CA PRO A 448 20.22 6.53 -16.93
C PRO A 448 20.58 7.07 -15.52
N GLU A 449 20.18 8.31 -15.21
CA GLU A 449 20.43 8.91 -13.91
C GLU A 449 19.63 8.21 -12.79
N THR A 450 18.40 7.81 -13.09
CA THR A 450 17.55 7.05 -12.16
C THR A 450 18.10 5.64 -11.96
N GLN A 451 18.45 4.93 -13.05
CA GLN A 451 19.09 3.61 -12.99
C GLN A 451 20.35 3.65 -12.11
N ARG A 452 21.22 4.65 -12.34
CA ARG A 452 22.41 4.86 -11.53
C ARG A 452 22.05 5.12 -10.07
N GLY A 453 21.14 6.07 -9.80
CA GLY A 453 20.75 6.45 -8.44
C GLY A 453 20.24 5.26 -7.64
N GLU A 454 19.34 4.47 -8.20
CA GLU A 454 18.74 3.32 -7.51
C GLU A 454 19.74 2.17 -7.34
N LEU A 455 20.51 1.80 -8.36
CA LEU A 455 21.47 0.68 -8.27
C LEU A 455 22.70 1.01 -7.40
N THR A 456 23.02 2.27 -7.22
CA THR A 456 24.13 2.70 -6.34
C THR A 456 23.65 3.18 -4.97
N SER A 457 22.33 3.22 -4.77
CA SER A 457 21.74 3.50 -3.45
C SER A 457 22.21 2.45 -2.43
N GLY A 458 22.63 2.89 -1.28
CA GLY A 458 23.13 2.00 -0.22
C GLY A 458 24.58 1.52 -0.40
N LEU A 459 25.28 1.86 -1.47
CA LEU A 459 26.74 1.61 -1.55
C LEU A 459 27.49 2.39 -0.47
N ALA A 460 28.38 1.72 0.24
CA ALA A 460 29.28 2.36 1.20
C ALA A 460 30.38 3.20 0.53
N VAL A 461 30.46 3.15 -0.79
CA VAL A 461 31.46 3.84 -1.61
C VAL A 461 30.79 4.77 -2.61
N GLN A 462 31.49 5.81 -3.06
CA GLN A 462 30.94 6.77 -4.04
C GLN A 462 31.39 6.38 -5.46
N PRO A 463 30.49 5.89 -6.34
CA PRO A 463 30.84 5.59 -7.72
C PRO A 463 31.16 6.86 -8.51
N GLN A 464 32.24 6.83 -9.29
CA GLN A 464 32.59 7.89 -10.24
C GLN A 464 31.96 7.64 -11.62
N SER A 465 32.09 6.39 -12.08
CA SER A 465 31.44 5.91 -13.29
C SER A 465 30.37 4.87 -12.92
N PHE A 466 29.41 4.69 -13.81
CA PHE A 466 28.38 3.67 -13.70
C PHE A 466 27.90 3.31 -15.10
N ALA A 467 27.70 2.03 -15.37
CA ALA A 467 27.05 1.56 -16.58
C ALA A 467 26.16 0.35 -16.28
N LEU A 468 24.89 0.43 -16.67
CA LEU A 468 24.00 -0.72 -16.75
C LEU A 468 24.42 -1.55 -17.98
N THR A 469 24.84 -2.80 -17.79
CA THR A 469 25.39 -3.65 -18.86
C THR A 469 24.43 -4.71 -19.35
N GLY A 470 23.40 -5.08 -18.56
CA GLY A 470 22.41 -6.06 -18.97
C GLY A 470 21.20 -6.10 -18.05
N VAL A 471 20.05 -6.46 -18.62
CA VAL A 471 18.83 -6.80 -17.86
C VAL A 471 18.18 -8.00 -18.52
N GLN A 472 17.97 -9.07 -17.75
CA GLN A 472 17.29 -10.30 -18.18
C GLN A 472 16.14 -10.58 -17.22
N ASP A 473 15.09 -11.23 -17.71
CA ASP A 473 13.96 -11.66 -16.89
C ASP A 473 13.21 -12.82 -17.56
N ASN A 474 12.31 -13.46 -16.82
CA ASN A 474 11.39 -14.48 -17.30
C ASN A 474 9.92 -14.03 -17.24
N PHE A 475 9.65 -12.76 -17.30
CA PHE A 475 8.31 -12.21 -17.07
C PHE A 475 7.25 -12.65 -18.09
N ARG A 476 7.67 -13.23 -19.22
CA ARG A 476 6.79 -13.80 -20.25
C ARG A 476 6.72 -15.33 -20.25
N ASP A 477 7.46 -16.01 -19.34
CA ASP A 477 7.69 -17.44 -19.42
C ASP A 477 6.78 -18.25 -18.49
N TYR A 478 5.67 -17.69 -17.99
CA TYR A 478 4.73 -18.44 -17.18
C TYR A 478 4.27 -19.71 -17.90
N ASP A 479 4.40 -20.87 -17.24
CA ASP A 479 3.98 -22.18 -17.77
C ASP A 479 3.28 -23.06 -16.73
N GLY A 480 2.84 -22.50 -15.60
CA GLY A 480 2.09 -23.26 -14.58
C GLY A 480 2.53 -22.96 -13.14
N PRO A 481 2.11 -23.79 -12.18
CA PRO A 481 2.18 -23.51 -10.74
C PRO A 481 3.61 -23.38 -10.16
N GLY A 482 4.62 -23.85 -10.89
CA GLY A 482 6.02 -23.69 -10.50
C GLY A 482 6.65 -22.36 -10.91
N TYR A 483 5.90 -21.49 -11.60
CA TYR A 483 6.43 -20.22 -12.06
C TYR A 483 6.77 -19.29 -10.88
N CYS A 484 7.99 -18.77 -10.96
CA CYS A 484 8.52 -17.78 -10.04
C CYS A 484 9.16 -16.67 -10.88
N PRO A 485 8.58 -15.47 -10.95
CA PRO A 485 9.19 -14.37 -11.69
C PRO A 485 10.56 -14.05 -11.11
N TRP A 486 11.52 -13.84 -11.99
CA TRP A 486 12.87 -13.40 -11.65
C TRP A 486 13.38 -12.39 -12.66
N MET A 487 14.32 -11.61 -12.21
CA MET A 487 15.13 -10.76 -13.08
C MET A 487 16.57 -10.68 -12.62
N GLN A 488 17.46 -10.40 -13.56
CA GLN A 488 18.87 -10.18 -13.35
C GLN A 488 19.26 -8.83 -13.92
N ILE A 489 20.04 -8.08 -13.15
CA ILE A 489 20.54 -6.74 -13.49
C ILE A 489 22.06 -6.79 -13.39
N ASP A 490 22.74 -6.60 -14.51
CA ASP A 490 24.19 -6.54 -14.59
C ASP A 490 24.64 -5.08 -14.75
N PHE A 491 25.60 -4.64 -13.94
CA PHE A 491 26.15 -3.28 -14.01
C PHE A 491 27.61 -3.22 -13.57
N THR A 492 28.28 -2.14 -13.93
CA THR A 492 29.66 -1.86 -13.53
C THR A 492 29.77 -0.48 -12.92
N PHE A 493 30.73 -0.31 -12.02
CA PHE A 493 31.10 1.00 -11.51
C PHE A 493 32.57 1.07 -11.16
N ASP A 494 33.16 2.28 -11.27
CA ASP A 494 34.50 2.58 -10.76
C ASP A 494 34.36 3.52 -9.55
N THR A 495 35.29 3.38 -8.59
CA THR A 495 35.40 4.29 -7.43
C THR A 495 36.85 4.61 -7.13
N ARG A 496 37.14 5.87 -6.77
CA ARG A 496 38.49 6.27 -6.37
C ARG A 496 38.86 5.84 -4.96
N GLN A 497 37.90 5.56 -4.13
CA GLN A 497 38.10 5.27 -2.72
C GLN A 497 37.21 4.10 -2.31
N TYR A 498 37.61 2.90 -2.73
CA TYR A 498 37.04 1.65 -2.24
C TYR A 498 37.68 1.25 -0.93
N ALA A 499 39.03 1.32 -0.85
CA ALA A 499 39.81 1.09 0.35
C ALA A 499 40.32 2.40 0.97
N ASN A 500 40.42 2.41 2.28
CA ASN A 500 41.01 3.51 3.03
C ASN A 500 42.47 3.17 3.38
N ALA A 501 43.41 4.02 2.98
CA ALA A 501 44.78 3.90 3.38
C ALA A 501 44.97 4.17 4.88
N GLY A 502 45.71 3.31 5.55
CA GLY A 502 46.10 3.44 6.94
C GLY A 502 47.60 3.61 7.14
N ASN A 503 48.03 3.73 8.40
CA ASN A 503 49.45 3.75 8.74
C ASN A 503 50.12 2.42 8.39
N ASN A 504 51.42 2.44 8.13
CA ASN A 504 52.28 1.28 7.80
C ASN A 504 51.80 0.54 6.52
N ALA A 505 51.48 1.29 5.47
CA ALA A 505 51.10 0.76 4.16
C ALA A 505 49.94 -0.27 4.20
N ARG A 506 48.94 -0.03 5.05
CA ARG A 506 47.73 -0.86 5.15
C ARG A 506 46.59 -0.28 4.34
N LEU A 507 45.79 -1.15 3.75
CA LEU A 507 44.49 -0.82 3.16
C LEU A 507 43.35 -1.47 3.95
N PHE A 508 42.38 -0.67 4.36
CA PHE A 508 41.16 -1.13 5.03
C PHE A 508 40.00 -1.20 4.01
N VAL A 509 39.62 -2.40 3.64
CA VAL A 509 38.70 -2.68 2.55
C VAL A 509 37.34 -3.12 3.12
N PRO A 510 36.21 -2.54 2.74
CA PRO A 510 34.89 -3.06 3.12
C PRO A 510 34.71 -4.50 2.61
N ALA A 511 34.28 -5.40 3.48
CA ALA A 511 34.02 -6.78 3.09
C ALA A 511 32.78 -6.90 2.18
N ASN A 512 31.82 -5.99 2.33
CA ASN A 512 30.65 -5.85 1.46
C ASN A 512 30.46 -4.37 1.12
N PRO A 513 30.36 -3.98 -0.17
CA PRO A 513 30.09 -2.60 -0.57
C PRO A 513 28.64 -2.18 -0.32
N TYR A 514 27.70 -3.12 -0.12
CA TYR A 514 26.31 -2.88 0.27
C TYR A 514 26.09 -3.26 1.74
N PRO A 515 26.50 -2.42 2.71
CA PRO A 515 26.21 -2.71 4.11
C PRO A 515 24.70 -2.73 4.29
N MET A 516 24.18 -3.70 5.02
CA MET A 516 22.79 -3.67 5.41
C MET A 516 22.57 -2.45 6.30
N GLY A 517 21.83 -1.48 5.82
CA GLY A 517 21.58 -0.22 6.50
C GLY A 517 20.10 -0.10 6.86
N GLY A 518 19.81 0.20 8.09
CA GLY A 518 18.53 0.66 8.57
C GLY A 518 18.79 1.47 9.83
N ALA A 519 18.53 2.76 9.79
CA ALA A 519 18.55 3.56 11.01
C ALA A 519 17.33 3.18 11.83
N LEU A 520 17.52 2.34 12.84
CA LEU A 520 16.49 2.07 13.84
C LEU A 520 16.20 3.36 14.61
N GLN A 521 14.93 3.69 14.73
CA GLN A 521 14.48 4.82 15.52
C GLN A 521 15.05 4.75 16.96
N ARG A 522 15.50 5.88 17.47
CA ARG A 522 15.92 6.00 18.89
C ARG A 522 14.68 6.26 19.74
N GLY A 523 14.66 5.70 20.96
CA GLY A 523 13.59 5.92 21.91
C GLY A 523 12.69 4.69 22.11
N LYS A 524 11.62 4.89 22.87
CA LYS A 524 10.61 3.85 23.12
C LYS A 524 9.66 3.78 21.93
N ARG A 525 9.37 2.55 21.51
CA ARG A 525 8.37 2.25 20.49
C ARG A 525 6.97 2.24 21.10
N GLN A 526 5.98 2.67 20.33
CA GLN A 526 4.58 2.71 20.75
C GLN A 526 3.75 1.58 20.11
N ASN A 527 4.05 1.23 18.86
CA ASN A 527 3.29 0.27 18.07
C ASN A 527 4.01 -1.08 18.00
N ASP A 528 3.26 -2.14 17.75
CA ASP A 528 3.84 -3.45 17.45
C ASP A 528 4.88 -3.35 16.34
N LEU A 529 5.84 -4.26 16.37
CA LEU A 529 6.81 -4.44 15.30
C LEU A 529 6.32 -5.58 14.43
N VAL A 530 6.08 -5.32 13.13
CA VAL A 530 5.49 -6.29 12.20
C VAL A 530 6.37 -6.47 10.98
N HIS A 531 6.74 -7.71 10.72
CA HIS A 531 7.34 -8.14 9.46
C HIS A 531 6.45 -9.24 8.86
N LYS A 532 5.75 -8.94 7.79
CA LYS A 532 4.67 -9.79 7.28
C LYS A 532 5.18 -11.03 6.56
N ARG A 533 6.29 -10.93 5.84
CA ARG A 533 6.86 -12.00 4.99
C ARG A 533 8.36 -12.06 5.18
N GLY A 534 8.90 -13.29 5.19
CA GLY A 534 10.33 -13.50 5.17
C GLY A 534 10.90 -13.40 3.75
N ALA A 535 12.20 -13.13 3.66
CA ALA A 535 12.96 -13.09 2.42
C ALA A 535 14.38 -13.61 2.64
N VAL A 536 15.08 -13.92 1.54
CA VAL A 536 16.47 -14.38 1.56
C VAL A 536 17.34 -13.39 0.79
N SER A 537 18.34 -12.82 1.47
CA SER A 537 19.39 -12.03 0.85
C SER A 537 20.70 -12.79 0.87
N ARG A 538 21.39 -12.86 -0.28
CA ARG A 538 22.69 -13.50 -0.41
C ARG A 538 23.65 -12.61 -1.15
N ASP A 539 24.82 -12.40 -0.54
CA ASP A 539 25.90 -11.63 -1.17
C ASP A 539 27.13 -12.52 -1.33
N ARG A 540 27.69 -12.49 -2.52
CA ARG A 540 29.00 -13.07 -2.83
C ARG A 540 29.91 -11.98 -3.37
N ILE A 541 30.92 -11.62 -2.60
CA ILE A 541 31.89 -10.59 -2.98
C ILE A 541 33.26 -11.26 -3.22
N ARG A 542 33.82 -11.05 -4.39
CA ARG A 542 35.18 -11.48 -4.75
C ARG A 542 36.03 -10.23 -4.89
N LEU A 543 37.05 -10.12 -4.03
CA LEU A 543 38.00 -9.03 -4.02
C LEU A 543 39.34 -9.54 -4.52
N HIS A 544 39.80 -9.06 -5.66
CA HIS A 544 41.15 -9.31 -6.19
C HIS A 544 42.14 -8.42 -5.46
N ILE A 545 43.15 -9.07 -4.84
CA ILE A 545 44.19 -8.38 -4.04
C ILE A 545 45.17 -7.75 -5.00
N PRO A 546 45.54 -6.45 -4.83
CA PRO A 546 46.55 -5.79 -5.67
C PRO A 546 47.93 -6.47 -5.56
N GLU A 547 48.67 -6.45 -6.65
CA GLU A 547 50.07 -6.91 -6.64
C GLU A 547 50.88 -6.18 -5.56
N GLY A 548 51.75 -6.90 -4.83
CA GLY A 548 52.52 -6.36 -3.73
C GLY A 548 51.77 -6.24 -2.40
N TYR A 549 50.53 -6.73 -2.31
CA TYR A 549 49.79 -6.77 -1.06
C TYR A 549 49.49 -8.21 -0.62
N ALA A 550 49.39 -8.40 0.69
CA ALA A 550 48.92 -9.64 1.31
C ALA A 550 47.80 -9.38 2.31
N VAL A 551 46.98 -10.39 2.59
CA VAL A 551 45.95 -10.32 3.62
C VAL A 551 46.59 -10.37 4.99
N GLU A 552 46.43 -9.30 5.79
CA GLU A 552 46.81 -9.27 7.20
C GLU A 552 45.71 -9.86 8.08
N SER A 553 44.44 -9.50 7.79
CA SER A 553 43.29 -10.07 8.51
C SER A 553 42.01 -10.10 7.68
N LEU A 554 41.19 -11.11 7.93
CA LEU A 554 39.84 -11.27 7.39
C LEU A 554 38.79 -11.04 8.49
N PRO A 555 37.55 -10.65 8.14
CA PRO A 555 36.45 -10.67 9.07
C PRO A 555 36.28 -12.06 9.70
N ALA A 556 36.07 -12.12 11.01
CA ALA A 556 35.76 -13.39 11.67
C ALA A 556 34.42 -13.94 11.17
N PRO A 557 34.28 -15.27 11.06
CA PRO A 557 32.98 -15.88 10.75
C PRO A 557 31.92 -15.48 11.77
N VAL A 558 30.70 -15.20 11.28
CA VAL A 558 29.54 -14.83 12.12
C VAL A 558 28.40 -15.78 11.84
N SER A 559 27.72 -16.24 12.88
CA SER A 559 26.44 -16.96 12.79
C SER A 559 25.48 -16.39 13.83
N LEU A 560 24.33 -15.92 13.37
CA LEU A 560 23.24 -15.45 14.22
C LEU A 560 22.02 -16.32 13.90
N ASP A 561 21.28 -16.75 14.95
CA ASP A 561 19.99 -17.40 14.80
C ASP A 561 19.04 -16.87 15.88
N THR A 562 17.97 -16.25 15.44
CA THR A 562 16.98 -15.59 16.29
C THR A 562 15.57 -15.83 15.75
N GLU A 563 14.56 -15.44 16.52
CA GLU A 563 13.17 -15.42 16.08
C GLU A 563 12.92 -14.50 14.88
N TRP A 564 13.74 -13.46 14.67
CA TRP A 564 13.60 -12.48 13.58
C TRP A 564 14.30 -12.90 12.28
N GLY A 565 15.26 -13.81 12.38
CA GLY A 565 16.00 -14.28 11.22
C GLY A 565 17.32 -14.96 11.56
N THR A 566 17.93 -15.52 10.51
CA THR A 566 19.25 -16.15 10.59
C THR A 566 20.22 -15.38 9.71
N PHE A 567 21.47 -15.25 10.16
CA PHE A 567 22.54 -14.64 9.38
C PHE A 567 23.82 -15.44 9.49
N THR A 568 24.49 -15.64 8.35
CA THR A 568 25.82 -16.22 8.30
C THR A 568 26.75 -15.34 7.47
N SER A 569 28.01 -15.22 7.90
CA SER A 569 29.07 -14.53 7.14
C SER A 569 30.37 -15.28 7.27
N THR A 570 31.03 -15.52 6.14
CA THR A 570 32.35 -16.14 6.08
C THR A 570 33.24 -15.40 5.08
N ALA A 571 34.58 -15.38 5.35
CA ALA A 571 35.56 -14.81 4.43
C ALA A 571 36.74 -15.78 4.31
N GLN A 572 37.16 -16.05 3.08
CA GLN A 572 38.26 -16.96 2.77
C GLN A 572 39.15 -16.36 1.68
N GLN A 573 40.46 -16.65 1.74
CA GLN A 573 41.40 -16.27 0.71
C GLN A 573 41.90 -17.52 -0.06
N SER A 574 41.91 -17.45 -1.38
CA SER A 574 42.53 -18.42 -2.27
C SER A 574 43.03 -17.70 -3.53
N ASP A 575 44.20 -18.04 -4.02
CA ASP A 575 44.75 -17.61 -5.31
C ASP A 575 44.67 -16.08 -5.56
N GLY A 576 45.05 -15.27 -4.55
CA GLY A 576 45.01 -13.81 -4.66
C GLY A 576 43.61 -13.18 -4.59
N ILE A 577 42.58 -13.97 -4.29
CA ILE A 577 41.20 -13.50 -4.19
C ILE A 577 40.67 -13.73 -2.76
N VAL A 578 40.06 -12.71 -2.17
CA VAL A 578 39.27 -12.86 -0.96
C VAL A 578 37.79 -13.00 -1.37
N THR A 579 37.18 -14.13 -1.01
CA THR A 579 35.76 -14.38 -1.21
C THR A 579 34.99 -14.19 0.11
N VAL A 580 34.04 -13.27 0.14
CA VAL A 580 33.11 -13.08 1.27
C VAL A 580 31.74 -13.61 0.86
N LEU A 581 31.16 -14.47 1.70
CA LEU A 581 29.80 -15.00 1.55
C LEU A 581 28.96 -14.56 2.74
N GLN A 582 27.83 -13.93 2.44
CA GLN A 582 26.86 -13.51 3.46
C GLN A 582 25.47 -13.99 3.06
N GLU A 583 24.73 -14.55 4.00
CA GLU A 583 23.33 -14.91 3.81
C GLU A 583 22.50 -14.42 5.00
N PHE A 584 21.47 -13.67 4.72
CA PHE A 584 20.44 -13.27 5.68
C PHE A 584 19.09 -13.86 5.25
N ARG A 585 18.39 -14.51 6.20
CA ARG A 585 17.03 -14.97 6.04
C ARG A 585 16.17 -14.31 7.09
N SER A 586 15.33 -13.38 6.71
CA SER A 586 14.32 -12.82 7.60
C SER A 586 13.18 -13.83 7.80
N LYS A 587 12.52 -13.74 8.95
CA LYS A 587 11.33 -14.54 9.31
C LYS A 587 10.15 -13.58 9.51
N PRO A 588 8.91 -13.97 9.16
CA PRO A 588 7.75 -13.15 9.52
C PRO A 588 7.55 -13.17 11.05
N PHE A 589 7.18 -12.02 11.61
CA PHE A 589 6.92 -11.88 13.04
C PHE A 589 5.97 -10.73 13.34
N ARG A 590 5.34 -10.78 14.52
CA ARG A 590 4.67 -9.66 15.14
C ARG A 590 5.05 -9.64 16.62
N GLU A 591 5.73 -8.57 17.03
CA GLU A 591 6.26 -8.40 18.37
C GLU A 591 5.68 -7.16 19.05
N SER A 592 5.49 -7.25 20.37
CA SER A 592 5.06 -6.10 21.16
C SER A 592 6.16 -5.02 21.21
N PRO A 593 5.81 -3.75 21.50
CA PRO A 593 6.77 -2.66 21.62
C PRO A 593 7.89 -2.93 22.64
N ASP A 594 7.62 -3.73 23.67
CA ASP A 594 8.59 -4.07 24.73
C ASP A 594 9.77 -4.91 24.22
N ARG A 595 9.60 -5.65 23.10
CA ARG A 595 10.65 -6.44 22.44
C ARG A 595 11.55 -5.62 21.53
N TYR A 596 11.29 -4.31 21.38
CA TYR A 596 12.02 -3.47 20.43
C TYR A 596 13.50 -3.33 20.73
N ASP A 597 13.91 -3.27 21.99
CA ASP A 597 15.33 -3.19 22.35
C ASP A 597 16.09 -4.48 22.04
N ASP A 598 15.44 -5.65 22.16
CA ASP A 598 16.00 -6.94 21.77
C ASP A 598 16.19 -6.97 20.23
N PHE A 599 15.16 -6.57 19.48
CA PHE A 599 15.25 -6.45 18.03
C PHE A 599 16.34 -5.48 17.58
N ARG A 600 16.47 -4.32 18.23
CA ARG A 600 17.58 -3.38 17.97
C ARG A 600 18.95 -4.00 18.20
N THR A 601 19.06 -4.85 19.22
CA THR A 601 20.31 -5.57 19.51
C THR A 601 20.65 -6.56 18.39
N PHE A 602 19.65 -7.30 17.90
CA PHE A 602 19.80 -8.16 16.73
C PHE A 602 20.23 -7.38 15.50
N VAL A 603 19.55 -6.28 15.16
CA VAL A 603 19.87 -5.46 13.98
C VAL A 603 21.27 -4.84 14.10
N ARG A 604 21.71 -4.42 15.29
CA ARG A 604 23.08 -3.94 15.50
C ARG A 604 24.12 -5.04 15.29
N ALA A 605 23.84 -6.26 15.75
CA ALA A 605 24.74 -7.40 15.51
C ALA A 605 24.83 -7.73 14.02
N LEU A 606 23.70 -7.69 13.31
CA LEU A 606 23.61 -7.88 11.86
C LEU A 606 24.41 -6.80 11.11
N ASN A 607 24.17 -5.53 11.40
CA ASN A 607 24.89 -4.41 10.77
C ASN A 607 26.41 -4.48 11.03
N LYS A 608 26.82 -4.86 12.24
CA LYS A 608 28.24 -5.06 12.58
C LYS A 608 28.86 -6.17 11.74
N ALA A 609 28.12 -7.25 11.51
CA ALA A 609 28.60 -8.39 10.73
C ALA A 609 28.70 -8.05 9.23
N TYR A 610 27.72 -7.33 8.67
CA TYR A 610 27.80 -6.82 7.29
C TYR A 610 28.94 -5.82 7.11
N GLY A 611 29.20 -4.96 8.08
CA GLY A 611 30.26 -3.92 8.06
C GLY A 611 31.66 -4.45 8.32
N GLY A 612 31.92 -5.75 8.16
CA GLY A 612 33.24 -6.37 8.28
C GLY A 612 34.28 -5.70 7.39
N ARG A 613 35.55 -5.74 7.79
CA ARG A 613 36.67 -5.19 7.01
C ARG A 613 37.75 -6.24 6.75
N ILE A 614 38.32 -6.20 5.56
CA ILE A 614 39.52 -6.91 5.17
C ILE A 614 40.70 -5.94 5.37
N VAL A 615 41.79 -6.40 5.97
CA VAL A 615 43.01 -5.59 6.09
C VAL A 615 44.08 -6.21 5.20
N LEU A 616 44.57 -5.41 4.27
CA LEU A 616 45.67 -5.75 3.41
C LEU A 616 46.90 -4.95 3.86
N VAL A 617 48.11 -5.54 3.73
CA VAL A 617 49.38 -4.92 4.04
C VAL A 617 50.30 -5.05 2.83
N SER A 618 51.08 -4.00 2.50
CA SER A 618 52.12 -4.04 1.48
C SER A 618 53.22 -4.99 1.92
N GLN A 619 53.70 -5.85 1.01
CA GLN A 619 54.80 -6.79 1.20
C GLN A 619 56.17 -6.13 0.96
#